data_b66788a78396b643fc62a7037f9c61d0
#
_entry.id   b66788a78396b643fc62a7037f9c61d0
#
_cell.length_a   1.000
_cell.length_b   1.000
_cell.length_c   1.000
_cell.angle_alpha   90.00
_cell.angle_beta   90.00
_cell.angle_gamma   90.00
#
_symmetry.space_group_name_H-M   'P 1'
#
loop_
_entity.id
_entity.type
_entity.pdbx_description
1 polymer ?
#
loop_
_entity_poly.entity_id
_entity_poly.type
_entity_poly.pdbx_seq_one_letter_code
_entity_poly.pdbx_strand_id
1 'polypeptide(L)'
;MARTSFITFLPSAARNTSGQSGSFGLYDMDEILVFLNVSAVSGASPTLDVKVQTQGPDGVWYDLQSFTQKTAAGQEAKAITVFGETLRIAYTIGGSSPSFTFSVTAVAKARS
;
A
#
# COMPACT_ATOMS: atom_id res chain seq x y z
N MET A 1 -16.49 12.67 18.38
CA MET A 1 -16.35 13.23 17.02
C MET A 1 -15.32 12.43 16.24
N ALA A 2 -15.65 12.03 15.04
CA ALA A 2 -14.73 11.26 14.20
C ALA A 2 -13.72 12.19 13.55
N ARG A 3 -12.51 11.68 13.34
CA ARG A 3 -11.45 12.40 12.62
C ARG A 3 -11.06 11.62 11.39
N THR A 4 -10.67 12.34 10.34
CA THR A 4 -10.24 11.76 9.09
C THR A 4 -8.86 12.33 8.73
N SER A 5 -7.94 11.45 8.34
CA SER A 5 -6.63 11.83 7.86
C SER A 5 -6.37 11.19 6.51
N PHE A 6 -5.71 11.93 5.63
CA PHE A 6 -5.31 11.43 4.33
C PHE A 6 -3.81 11.12 4.37
N ILE A 7 -3.44 9.98 3.81
CA ILE A 7 -2.06 9.49 3.83
C ILE A 7 -1.65 9.14 2.41
N THR A 8 -0.44 9.56 2.02
CA THR A 8 0.17 9.12 0.79
C THR A 8 1.35 8.22 1.16
N PHE A 9 1.15 6.90 1.03
CA PHE A 9 2.26 5.96 1.24
C PHE A 9 3.26 6.04 0.11
N LEU A 10 2.75 6.02 -1.13
CA LEU A 10 3.57 6.07 -2.33
C LEU A 10 2.91 7.02 -3.32
N PRO A 11 3.54 8.15 -3.66
CA PRO A 11 2.98 9.04 -4.69
C PRO A 11 3.04 8.37 -6.06
N SER A 12 2.21 8.83 -6.98
CA SER A 12 2.20 8.29 -8.34
C SER A 12 3.56 8.47 -8.99
N ALA A 13 4.17 7.37 -9.40
CA ALA A 13 5.47 7.37 -10.07
C ALA A 13 5.67 6.04 -10.77
N ALA A 14 6.50 6.05 -11.82
CA ALA A 14 6.89 4.82 -12.49
C ALA A 14 7.95 4.09 -11.67
N ARG A 15 7.72 2.81 -11.42
CA ARG A 15 8.64 1.97 -10.66
C ARG A 15 8.91 0.69 -11.43
N ASN A 16 10.18 0.28 -11.44
CA ASN A 16 10.60 -0.91 -12.18
C ASN A 16 11.30 -1.94 -11.31
N THR A 17 11.41 -1.71 -10.02
CA THR A 17 12.00 -2.64 -9.06
C THR A 17 11.14 -2.70 -7.81
N SER A 18 11.26 -3.81 -7.09
CA SER A 18 10.55 -4.00 -5.83
C SER A 18 11.05 -3.03 -4.76
N GLY A 19 10.22 -2.73 -3.79
CA GLY A 19 10.60 -1.83 -2.71
C GLY A 19 9.50 -1.70 -1.67
N GLN A 20 9.62 -0.67 -0.84
CA GLN A 20 8.64 -0.38 0.18
C GLN A 20 8.57 1.13 0.43
N SER A 21 7.45 1.56 0.99
CA SER A 21 7.26 2.94 1.39
C SER A 21 7.99 3.21 2.71
N GLY A 22 8.06 4.46 3.09
CA GLY A 22 8.37 4.81 4.46
C GLY A 22 7.26 4.32 5.39
N SER A 23 7.53 4.31 6.67
CA SER A 23 6.55 3.91 7.68
C SER A 23 5.74 5.12 8.15
N PHE A 24 4.48 4.87 8.50
CA PHE A 24 3.57 5.89 8.99
C PHE A 24 2.97 5.43 10.31
N GLY A 25 3.06 6.28 11.33
CA GLY A 25 2.45 6.01 12.63
C GLY A 25 0.98 6.37 12.63
N LEU A 26 0.15 5.46 13.09
CA LEU A 26 -1.31 5.64 13.11
C LEU A 26 -1.85 5.36 14.50
N TYR A 27 -1.28 6.02 15.49
CA TYR A 27 -1.54 5.73 16.91
C TYR A 27 -2.99 6.00 17.31
N ASP A 28 -3.63 6.97 16.68
CA ASP A 28 -4.98 7.41 17.04
C ASP A 28 -6.07 6.90 16.11
N MET A 29 -5.73 6.05 15.15
CA MET A 29 -6.69 5.64 14.12
C MET A 29 -7.31 4.29 14.45
N ASP A 30 -8.60 4.15 14.14
CA ASP A 30 -9.35 2.93 14.39
C ASP A 30 -9.50 2.08 13.14
N GLU A 31 -9.49 2.72 11.98
CA GLU A 31 -9.62 2.01 10.71
C GLU A 31 -8.94 2.80 9.61
N ILE A 32 -8.54 2.10 8.56
CA ILE A 32 -7.89 2.70 7.40
C ILE A 32 -8.40 2.02 6.14
N LEU A 33 -8.67 2.82 5.12
CA LEU A 33 -9.01 2.34 3.79
C LEU A 33 -7.87 2.70 2.85
N VAL A 34 -7.23 1.68 2.29
CA VAL A 34 -6.03 1.84 1.47
C VAL A 34 -6.41 1.69 0.00
N PHE A 35 -5.96 2.61 -0.83
CA PHE A 35 -6.26 2.65 -2.26
C PHE A 35 -5.00 2.40 -3.08
N LEU A 36 -5.07 1.41 -3.96
CA LEU A 36 -4.03 1.16 -4.96
C LEU A 36 -4.56 1.61 -6.32
N ASN A 37 -3.83 2.49 -6.99
CA ASN A 37 -4.19 2.95 -8.32
C ASN A 37 -3.01 2.74 -9.27
N VAL A 38 -3.18 1.80 -10.20
CA VAL A 38 -2.18 1.54 -11.25
C VAL A 38 -2.68 2.22 -12.52
N SER A 39 -1.95 3.23 -12.99
CA SER A 39 -2.37 4.05 -14.12
C SER A 39 -1.70 3.64 -15.44
N ALA A 40 -0.52 3.00 -15.39
CA ALA A 40 0.19 2.58 -16.59
C ALA A 40 1.06 1.38 -16.28
N VAL A 41 1.20 0.49 -17.27
CA VAL A 41 2.01 -0.73 -17.14
C VAL A 41 2.71 -0.97 -18.47
N SER A 42 3.99 -1.37 -18.40
CA SER A 42 4.75 -1.76 -19.59
C SER A 42 5.69 -2.91 -19.26
N GLY A 43 6.24 -3.53 -20.30
CA GLY A 43 7.14 -4.67 -20.16
C GLY A 43 6.50 -5.96 -20.63
N ALA A 44 7.26 -7.06 -20.55
CA ALA A 44 6.81 -8.39 -20.94
C ALA A 44 6.41 -9.17 -19.69
N SER A 45 5.17 -9.63 -19.65
CA SER A 45 4.62 -10.38 -18.52
C SER A 45 4.85 -9.68 -17.18
N PRO A 46 4.52 -8.39 -17.06
CA PRO A 46 4.80 -7.67 -15.83
C PRO A 46 3.82 -8.07 -14.73
N THR A 47 4.32 -8.12 -13.49
CA THR A 47 3.49 -8.40 -12.31
C THR A 47 3.79 -7.40 -11.21
N LEU A 48 2.75 -7.00 -10.49
CA LEU A 48 2.87 -6.12 -9.33
C LEU A 48 2.05 -6.71 -8.19
N ASP A 49 2.73 -7.01 -7.09
CA ASP A 49 2.10 -7.45 -5.85
C ASP A 49 2.32 -6.37 -4.79
N VAL A 50 1.22 -5.86 -4.24
CA VAL A 50 1.25 -4.80 -3.23
C VAL A 50 0.60 -5.31 -1.96
N LYS A 51 1.22 -5.05 -0.83
CA LYS A 51 0.66 -5.44 0.46
C LYS A 51 0.89 -4.37 1.51
N VAL A 52 0.01 -4.38 2.51
CA VAL A 52 0.10 -3.50 3.66
C VAL A 52 0.72 -4.29 4.79
N GLN A 53 1.74 -3.73 5.43
CA GLN A 53 2.43 -4.37 6.54
C GLN A 53 2.34 -3.52 7.79
N THR A 54 2.35 -4.18 8.94
CA THR A 54 2.42 -3.52 10.24
C THR A 54 3.67 -4.01 10.98
N GLN A 55 4.25 -3.14 11.79
CA GLN A 55 5.43 -3.49 12.58
C GLN A 55 4.98 -3.99 13.95
N GLY A 56 5.46 -5.18 14.33
CA GLY A 56 5.20 -5.73 15.65
C GLY A 56 6.10 -5.13 16.72
N PRO A 57 5.83 -5.44 17.99
CA PRO A 57 6.68 -4.96 19.08
C PRO A 57 8.12 -5.45 19.00
N ASP A 58 8.34 -6.52 18.25
CA ASP A 58 9.68 -7.09 18.04
C ASP A 58 10.45 -6.36 16.93
N GLY A 59 9.85 -5.36 16.29
CA GLY A 59 10.46 -4.63 15.18
C GLY A 59 10.31 -5.32 13.84
N VAL A 60 9.68 -6.48 13.80
CA VAL A 60 9.49 -7.24 12.56
C VAL A 60 8.22 -6.77 11.85
N TRP A 61 8.28 -6.74 10.51
CA TRP A 61 7.13 -6.35 9.70
C TRP A 61 6.31 -7.59 9.34
N TYR A 62 5.01 -7.48 9.53
CA TYR A 62 4.05 -8.55 9.29
C TYR A 62 3.05 -8.12 8.23
N ASP A 63 2.67 -9.05 7.35
CA ASP A 63 1.66 -8.77 6.32
C ASP A 63 0.28 -8.68 6.96
N LEU A 64 -0.42 -7.59 6.71
CA LEU A 64 -1.80 -7.42 7.17
C LEU A 64 -2.80 -7.72 6.08
N GLN A 65 -2.57 -7.17 4.88
CA GLN A 65 -3.51 -7.29 3.79
C GLN A 65 -2.75 -7.25 2.48
N SER A 66 -3.21 -8.02 1.50
CA SER A 66 -2.61 -8.06 0.18
C SER A 66 -3.65 -7.64 -0.86
N PHE A 67 -3.21 -6.82 -1.83
CA PHE A 67 -4.02 -6.52 -3.00
C PHE A 67 -3.92 -7.64 -4.01
N THR A 68 -4.91 -7.73 -4.89
CA THR A 68 -4.86 -8.65 -6.01
C THR A 68 -3.67 -8.28 -6.90
N GLN A 69 -2.92 -9.28 -7.38
CA GLN A 69 -1.79 -9.04 -8.28
C GLN A 69 -2.27 -8.26 -9.52
N LYS A 70 -1.52 -7.23 -9.87
CA LYS A 70 -1.81 -6.41 -11.04
C LYS A 70 -0.89 -6.78 -12.19
N THR A 71 -1.48 -6.93 -13.37
CA THR A 71 -0.74 -7.14 -14.62
C THR A 71 -1.11 -6.07 -15.65
N ALA A 72 -2.03 -5.19 -15.29
CA ALA A 72 -2.54 -4.12 -16.14
C ALA A 72 -3.01 -2.97 -15.25
N ALA A 73 -3.36 -1.85 -15.86
CA ALA A 73 -3.92 -0.72 -15.13
C ALA A 73 -5.23 -1.12 -14.43
N GLY A 74 -5.47 -0.52 -13.29
CA GLY A 74 -6.68 -0.77 -12.51
C GLY A 74 -6.57 -0.20 -11.11
N GLN A 75 -7.68 -0.24 -10.38
CA GLN A 75 -7.78 0.30 -9.03
C GLN A 75 -8.35 -0.75 -8.10
N GLU A 76 -7.95 -0.66 -6.84
CA GLU A 76 -8.45 -1.56 -5.79
C GLU A 76 -8.36 -0.84 -4.45
N ALA A 77 -9.31 -1.10 -3.55
CA ALA A 77 -9.29 -0.57 -2.20
C ALA A 77 -9.43 -1.72 -1.20
N LYS A 78 -8.73 -1.61 -0.09
CA LYS A 78 -8.79 -2.60 1.00
C LYS A 78 -8.97 -1.88 2.33
N ALA A 79 -9.92 -2.37 3.12
CA ALA A 79 -10.17 -1.83 4.46
C ALA A 79 -9.41 -2.65 5.49
N ILE A 80 -8.83 -1.96 6.46
CA ILE A 80 -8.07 -2.60 7.53
C ILE A 80 -8.57 -2.02 8.85
N THR A 81 -9.03 -2.88 9.75
CA THR A 81 -9.58 -2.46 11.05
C THR A 81 -8.74 -2.92 12.23
N VAL A 82 -7.85 -3.89 12.00
CA VAL A 82 -6.94 -4.38 13.05
C VAL A 82 -5.52 -4.19 12.55
N PHE A 83 -4.77 -3.35 13.23
CA PHE A 83 -3.37 -3.09 12.86
C PHE A 83 -2.60 -2.60 14.08
N GLY A 84 -1.27 -2.65 13.97
CA GLY A 84 -0.39 -2.09 14.98
C GLY A 84 -0.27 -0.58 14.83
N GLU A 85 0.69 0.01 15.52
CA GLU A 85 0.85 1.47 15.53
C GLU A 85 1.43 2.01 14.23
N THR A 86 2.20 1.20 13.52
CA THR A 86 2.98 1.66 12.36
C THR A 86 2.67 0.78 11.15
N LEU A 87 2.40 1.42 10.02
CA LEU A 87 2.11 0.75 8.76
C LEU A 87 3.09 1.18 7.67
N ARG A 88 3.32 0.29 6.72
CA ARG A 88 4.03 0.61 5.48
C ARG A 88 3.44 -0.21 4.35
N ILE A 89 3.79 0.20 3.11
CA ILE A 89 3.45 -0.56 1.91
C ILE A 89 4.70 -1.26 1.43
N ALA A 90 4.57 -2.53 1.08
CA ALA A 90 5.64 -3.29 0.42
C ALA A 90 5.13 -3.74 -0.94
N TYR A 91 5.99 -3.69 -1.95
CA TYR A 91 5.60 -4.10 -3.29
C TYR A 91 6.70 -4.90 -3.97
N THR A 92 6.27 -5.85 -4.78
CA THR A 92 7.15 -6.73 -5.55
C THR A 92 6.81 -6.61 -7.02
N ILE A 93 7.79 -6.31 -7.84
CA ILE A 93 7.63 -6.15 -9.28
C ILE A 93 8.43 -7.25 -9.99
N GLY A 94 7.76 -7.97 -10.89
CA GLY A 94 8.37 -9.03 -11.68
C GLY A 94 8.11 -8.85 -13.16
N GLY A 95 8.77 -9.67 -13.97
CA GLY A 95 8.65 -9.64 -15.41
C GLY A 95 9.95 -9.22 -16.08
N SER A 96 9.92 -9.04 -17.40
CA SER A 96 11.06 -8.57 -18.20
C SER A 96 10.88 -7.09 -18.51
N SER A 97 11.85 -6.27 -18.07
CA SER A 97 11.83 -4.82 -18.22
C SER A 97 10.46 -4.23 -17.77
N PRO A 98 9.97 -4.60 -16.58
CA PRO A 98 8.65 -4.16 -16.14
C PRO A 98 8.68 -2.70 -15.70
N SER A 99 7.56 -2.01 -15.87
CA SER A 99 7.37 -0.69 -15.29
C SER A 99 5.90 -0.53 -14.93
N PHE A 100 5.64 -0.14 -13.68
CA PHE A 100 4.30 0.16 -13.19
C PHE A 100 4.27 1.59 -12.68
N THR A 101 3.35 2.39 -13.22
CA THR A 101 3.07 3.70 -12.67
C THR A 101 1.89 3.55 -11.73
N PHE A 102 2.14 3.73 -10.44
CA PHE A 102 1.08 3.52 -9.46
C PHE A 102 1.26 4.40 -8.24
N SER A 103 0.18 4.54 -7.50
CA SER A 103 0.17 5.23 -6.21
C SER A 103 -0.55 4.36 -5.18
N VAL A 104 -0.17 4.53 -3.92
CA VAL A 104 -0.88 3.93 -2.79
C VAL A 104 -1.18 5.04 -1.80
N THR A 105 -2.44 5.30 -1.60
CA THR A 105 -2.93 6.32 -0.68
C THR A 105 -3.90 5.69 0.30
N ALA A 106 -4.28 6.44 1.31
CA ALA A 106 -5.20 5.91 2.31
C ALA A 106 -5.99 7.03 2.97
N VAL A 107 -7.15 6.65 3.48
CA VAL A 107 -7.95 7.48 4.37
C VAL A 107 -8.03 6.74 5.70
N ALA A 108 -7.52 7.36 6.74
CA ALA A 108 -7.58 6.81 8.09
C ALA A 108 -8.62 7.54 8.89
N LYS A 109 -9.36 6.81 9.72
CA LYS A 109 -10.45 7.37 10.52
C LYS A 109 -10.30 6.95 11.96
N ALA A 110 -10.57 7.90 12.86
CA ALA A 110 -10.60 7.67 14.28
C ALA A 110 -11.99 7.98 14.82
N ARG A 111 -12.47 7.15 15.71
CA ARG A 111 -13.63 7.43 16.51
C ARG A 111 -13.19 8.22 17.73
N SER A 112 -14.05 9.02 18.25
CA SER A 112 -13.63 9.76 19.41
C SER A 112 -14.57 9.62 20.56
#